data_baaf052ea0ab14e495904ea5055d70cd
#
_entry.id   baaf052ea0ab14e495904ea5055d70cd
#
_cell.length_a   1.000
_cell.length_b   1.000
_cell.length_c   1.000
_cell.angle_alpha   90.00
_cell.angle_beta   90.00
_cell.angle_gamma   90.00
#
_symmetry.space_group_name_H-M   'P 1'
#
loop_
_entity.id
_entity.type
_entity.pdbx_description
1 polymer ?
#
loop_
_entity_poly.entity_id
_entity_poly.type
_entity_poly.pdbx_seq_one_letter_code
_entity_poly.pdbx_strand_id
1 'polypeptide(L)'
;SKDLKTLEDLVENNRVEKRFNTVFFTHGDSKTPEYSGILSAMIGTIMTLMVAMLVAFPIGVATAVYLEEFSEQGKWSEFLEVNINNLAAIPSILFGLLGLAIFINLFGMPRSSALVGGLTLALMTLPIIVVSSRAALRSVPASIRQAGYGLGLTKVQVVRDHVIPLAFPGIMT
;
A
#
# COMPACT_ATOMS: atom_id res chain seq x y z
N SER A 1 11.36 6.33 40.78
CA SER A 1 11.35 5.64 42.06
C SER A 1 10.54 6.33 43.17
N LYS A 2 10.55 7.67 43.32
CA LYS A 2 9.72 8.38 44.31
C LYS A 2 8.24 8.37 43.89
N ASP A 3 7.97 8.52 42.60
CA ASP A 3 6.63 8.53 42.02
C ASP A 3 5.95 7.15 42.08
N LEU A 4 6.72 6.05 42.01
CA LEU A 4 6.18 4.69 42.15
C LEU A 4 5.70 4.41 43.58
N LYS A 5 6.44 4.88 44.60
CA LYS A 5 6.03 4.72 46.02
C LYS A 5 4.77 5.52 46.36
N THR A 6 4.66 6.74 45.80
CA THR A 6 3.43 7.55 45.97
C THR A 6 2.23 6.94 45.26
N LEU A 7 2.41 6.26 44.09
CA LEU A 7 1.34 5.53 43.42
C LEU A 7 0.92 4.27 44.22
N GLU A 8 1.87 3.54 44.80
CA GLU A 8 1.59 2.37 45.65
C GLU A 8 0.80 2.78 46.91
N ASP A 9 1.22 3.86 47.57
CA ASP A 9 0.49 4.41 48.73
C ASP A 9 -0.95 4.87 48.39
N LEU A 10 -1.14 5.44 47.19
CA LEU A 10 -2.45 5.89 46.72
C LEU A 10 -3.38 4.72 46.36
N VAL A 11 -2.82 3.62 45.85
CA VAL A 11 -3.56 2.38 45.52
C VAL A 11 -3.92 1.68 46.82
N GLU A 12 -3.02 1.57 47.81
CA GLU A 12 -3.22 0.93 49.08
C GLU A 12 -4.28 1.63 49.96
N ASN A 13 -4.37 2.96 49.81
CA ASN A 13 -5.39 3.79 50.49
C ASN A 13 -6.73 3.87 49.73
N ASN A 14 -6.98 3.01 48.71
CA ASN A 14 -8.19 3.03 47.86
C ASN A 14 -8.51 4.39 47.21
N ARG A 15 -7.51 5.25 47.01
CA ARG A 15 -7.67 6.58 46.38
C ARG A 15 -7.54 6.51 44.86
N VAL A 16 -6.95 5.42 44.34
CA VAL A 16 -6.75 5.20 42.88
C VAL A 16 -7.05 3.74 42.58
N GLU A 17 -7.97 3.49 41.69
CA GLU A 17 -8.28 2.15 41.18
C GLU A 17 -7.54 1.89 39.86
N LYS A 18 -6.92 0.71 39.73
CA LYS A 18 -6.38 0.23 38.47
C LYS A 18 -7.52 -0.21 37.55
N ARG A 19 -7.89 0.62 36.60
CA ARG A 19 -8.89 0.25 35.57
C ARG A 19 -8.22 0.17 34.21
N PHE A 20 -8.72 -0.74 33.37
CA PHE A 20 -8.30 -0.77 31.97
C PHE A 20 -8.74 0.53 31.29
N ASN A 21 -7.79 1.23 30.65
CA ASN A 21 -8.07 2.52 30.03
C ASN A 21 -8.78 2.33 28.67
N THR A 22 -10.11 2.22 28.71
CA THR A 22 -10.94 2.15 27.50
C THR A 22 -10.93 3.45 26.72
N VAL A 23 -10.73 4.60 27.36
CA VAL A 23 -10.65 5.93 26.74
C VAL A 23 -9.53 5.97 25.70
N PHE A 24 -8.41 5.32 25.99
CA PHE A 24 -7.28 5.22 25.06
C PHE A 24 -7.66 4.62 23.69
N PHE A 25 -8.57 3.67 23.67
CA PHE A 25 -9.00 3.00 22.43
C PHE A 25 -10.23 3.63 21.77
N THR A 26 -11.01 4.42 22.51
CA THR A 26 -12.30 4.96 22.04
C THR A 26 -12.25 6.45 21.70
N HIS A 27 -11.22 7.16 22.16
CA HIS A 27 -11.10 8.59 21.95
C HIS A 27 -10.01 8.89 20.90
N GLY A 28 -10.18 10.06 20.26
CA GLY A 28 -9.18 10.60 19.35
C GLY A 28 -8.06 11.32 20.11
N ASP A 29 -7.19 11.99 19.35
CA ASP A 29 -6.15 12.84 19.90
C ASP A 29 -6.75 14.03 20.65
N SER A 30 -6.24 14.30 21.86
CA SER A 30 -6.69 15.39 22.74
C SER A 30 -5.50 16.09 23.38
N LYS A 31 -5.65 17.41 23.62
CA LYS A 31 -4.65 18.20 24.35
C LYS A 31 -4.59 17.82 25.84
N THR A 32 -5.64 17.22 26.37
CA THR A 32 -5.68 16.72 27.75
C THR A 32 -5.25 15.26 27.77
N PRO A 33 -4.18 14.89 28.48
CA PRO A 33 -3.64 13.51 28.48
C PRO A 33 -4.66 12.45 28.90
N GLU A 34 -5.61 12.81 29.77
CA GLU A 34 -6.63 11.93 30.32
C GLU A 34 -7.63 11.45 29.27
N TYR A 35 -7.87 12.23 28.21
CA TYR A 35 -8.81 11.95 27.13
C TYR A 35 -8.10 11.66 25.80
N SER A 36 -6.78 11.58 25.80
CA SER A 36 -6.01 11.28 24.58
C SER A 36 -6.10 9.80 24.26
N GLY A 37 -6.50 9.49 23.03
CA GLY A 37 -6.63 8.13 22.51
C GLY A 37 -6.02 7.98 21.12
N ILE A 38 -5.95 6.74 20.65
CA ILE A 38 -5.33 6.36 19.36
C ILE A 38 -6.35 6.18 18.22
N LEU A 39 -7.65 6.30 18.50
CA LEU A 39 -8.70 5.98 17.53
C LEU A 39 -8.58 6.77 16.22
N SER A 40 -8.36 8.08 16.33
CA SER A 40 -8.19 8.94 15.13
C SER A 40 -6.98 8.56 14.30
N ALA A 41 -5.87 8.22 14.95
CA ALA A 41 -4.64 7.78 14.27
C ALA A 41 -4.86 6.41 13.58
N MET A 42 -5.53 5.48 14.24
CA MET A 42 -5.87 4.18 13.64
C MET A 42 -6.77 4.33 12.41
N ILE A 43 -7.85 5.09 12.53
CA ILE A 43 -8.77 5.34 11.41
C ILE A 43 -8.03 6.03 10.26
N GLY A 44 -7.24 7.06 10.56
CA GLY A 44 -6.43 7.77 9.56
C GLY A 44 -5.46 6.84 8.83
N THR A 45 -4.77 5.96 9.55
CA THR A 45 -3.86 4.98 8.97
C THR A 45 -4.60 3.98 8.08
N ILE A 46 -5.71 3.41 8.56
CA ILE A 46 -6.52 2.46 7.78
C ILE A 46 -7.03 3.11 6.49
N MET A 47 -7.56 4.32 6.57
CA MET A 47 -8.05 5.04 5.39
C MET A 47 -6.95 5.36 4.40
N THR A 48 -5.78 5.80 4.88
CA THR A 48 -4.62 6.10 4.04
C THR A 48 -4.12 4.83 3.32
N LEU A 49 -3.98 3.72 4.05
CA LEU A 49 -3.56 2.44 3.47
C LEU A 49 -4.60 1.88 2.49
N MET A 50 -5.88 2.04 2.79
CA MET A 50 -6.95 1.61 1.89
C MET A 50 -6.90 2.37 0.56
N VAL A 51 -6.73 3.69 0.59
CA VAL A 51 -6.57 4.50 -0.62
C VAL A 51 -5.33 4.07 -1.39
N ALA A 52 -4.19 3.92 -0.70
CA ALA A 52 -2.95 3.49 -1.33
C ALA A 52 -3.11 2.14 -2.04
N MET A 53 -3.69 1.15 -1.37
CA MET A 53 -3.90 -0.19 -1.90
C MET A 53 -4.89 -0.20 -3.07
N LEU A 54 -6.03 0.49 -2.95
CA LEU A 54 -7.06 0.55 -3.99
C LEU A 54 -6.57 1.21 -5.28
N VAL A 55 -5.60 2.12 -5.18
CA VAL A 55 -5.03 2.81 -6.35
C VAL A 55 -3.81 2.05 -6.88
N ALA A 56 -2.82 1.76 -6.03
CA ALA A 56 -1.55 1.19 -6.48
C ALA A 56 -1.68 -0.26 -6.94
N PHE A 57 -2.45 -1.09 -6.23
CA PHE A 57 -2.52 -2.51 -6.54
C PHE A 57 -3.18 -2.80 -7.90
N PRO A 58 -4.38 -2.29 -8.22
CA PRO A 58 -4.99 -2.54 -9.53
C PRO A 58 -4.16 -1.99 -10.69
N ILE A 59 -3.63 -0.76 -10.55
CA ILE A 59 -2.83 -0.12 -11.59
C ILE A 59 -1.49 -0.87 -11.77
N GLY A 60 -0.82 -1.20 -10.68
CA GLY A 60 0.46 -1.92 -10.71
C GLY A 60 0.34 -3.31 -11.33
N VAL A 61 -0.66 -4.09 -10.90
CA VAL A 61 -0.91 -5.44 -11.46
C VAL A 61 -1.32 -5.36 -12.93
N ALA A 62 -2.22 -4.45 -13.30
CA ALA A 62 -2.62 -4.26 -14.69
C ALA A 62 -1.43 -3.87 -15.59
N THR A 63 -0.58 -2.98 -15.11
CA THR A 63 0.67 -2.59 -15.80
C THR A 63 1.62 -3.77 -15.95
N ALA A 64 1.80 -4.57 -14.90
CA ALA A 64 2.63 -5.77 -14.94
C ALA A 64 2.13 -6.79 -15.96
N VAL A 65 0.82 -7.06 -15.95
CA VAL A 65 0.17 -7.98 -16.91
C VAL A 65 0.33 -7.45 -18.34
N TYR A 66 0.11 -6.16 -18.55
CA TYR A 66 0.29 -5.55 -19.88
C TYR A 66 1.73 -5.72 -20.37
N LEU A 67 2.72 -5.37 -19.54
CA LEU A 67 4.14 -5.42 -19.93
C LEU A 67 4.63 -6.85 -20.13
N GLU A 68 4.15 -7.82 -19.36
CA GLU A 68 4.65 -9.20 -19.44
C GLU A 68 3.93 -10.02 -20.49
N GLU A 69 2.62 -9.83 -20.64
CA GLU A 69 1.81 -10.69 -21.48
C GLU A 69 1.41 -10.05 -22.83
N PHE A 70 1.20 -8.73 -22.87
CA PHE A 70 0.63 -8.06 -24.03
C PHE A 70 1.62 -7.17 -24.78
N SER A 71 2.64 -6.65 -24.11
CA SER A 71 3.60 -5.77 -24.74
C SER A 71 4.50 -6.56 -25.69
N GLU A 72 4.64 -6.07 -26.92
CA GLU A 72 5.66 -6.58 -27.85
C GLU A 72 7.04 -6.12 -27.40
N GLN A 73 8.06 -6.95 -27.62
CA GLN A 73 9.45 -6.57 -27.38
C GLN A 73 9.85 -5.44 -28.35
N GLY A 74 9.82 -4.21 -27.87
CA GLY A 74 10.12 -3.04 -28.66
C GLY A 74 10.57 -1.86 -27.78
N LYS A 75 11.03 -0.79 -28.45
CA LYS A 75 11.56 0.42 -27.79
C LYS A 75 10.61 1.03 -26.75
N TRP A 76 9.30 0.88 -26.95
CA TRP A 76 8.30 1.37 -26.03
C TRP A 76 8.23 0.56 -24.73
N SER A 77 8.28 -0.76 -24.83
CA SER A 77 8.32 -1.65 -23.67
C SER A 77 9.60 -1.44 -22.84
N GLU A 78 10.74 -1.34 -23.53
CA GLU A 78 12.04 -1.06 -22.91
C GLU A 78 12.04 0.31 -22.20
N PHE A 79 11.48 1.34 -22.84
CA PHE A 79 11.35 2.68 -22.25
C PHE A 79 10.52 2.64 -20.96
N LEU A 80 9.37 1.95 -20.96
CA LEU A 80 8.53 1.81 -19.76
C LEU A 80 9.26 1.05 -18.67
N GLU A 81 9.92 -0.05 -18.99
CA GLU A 81 10.67 -0.87 -18.03
C GLU A 81 11.80 -0.08 -17.35
N VAL A 82 12.58 0.65 -18.13
CA VAL A 82 13.66 1.52 -17.61
C VAL A 82 13.08 2.59 -16.68
N ASN A 83 11.98 3.22 -17.07
CA ASN A 83 11.35 4.26 -16.22
C ASN A 83 10.79 3.68 -14.92
N ILE A 84 10.13 2.51 -14.95
CA ILE A 84 9.59 1.85 -13.74
C ILE A 84 10.74 1.49 -12.80
N ASN A 85 11.84 0.93 -13.33
CA ASN A 85 13.00 0.59 -12.52
C ASN A 85 13.68 1.83 -11.92
N ASN A 86 13.77 2.91 -12.69
CA ASN A 86 14.29 4.18 -12.20
C ASN A 86 13.40 4.78 -11.10
N LEU A 87 12.07 4.72 -11.25
CA LEU A 87 11.14 5.17 -10.21
C LEU A 87 11.29 4.36 -8.94
N ALA A 88 11.51 3.05 -9.03
CA ALA A 88 11.74 2.19 -7.87
C ALA A 88 13.05 2.53 -7.10
N ALA A 89 14.02 3.15 -7.76
CA ALA A 89 15.29 3.58 -7.17
C ALA A 89 15.24 4.98 -6.53
N ILE A 90 14.15 5.73 -6.70
CA ILE A 90 14.01 7.08 -6.17
C ILE A 90 13.87 7.05 -4.64
N PRO A 91 14.62 7.87 -3.87
CA PRO A 91 14.43 8.01 -2.44
C PRO A 91 13.00 8.40 -2.07
N SER A 92 12.42 7.74 -1.07
CA SER A 92 11.01 7.93 -0.65
C SER A 92 10.64 9.38 -0.31
N ILE A 93 11.61 10.17 0.16
CA ILE A 93 11.40 11.60 0.48
C ILE A 93 10.96 12.41 -0.76
N LEU A 94 11.43 12.04 -1.96
CA LEU A 94 11.06 12.72 -3.19
C LEU A 94 9.60 12.48 -3.55
N PHE A 95 9.06 11.30 -3.26
CA PHE A 95 7.61 11.04 -3.43
C PHE A 95 6.78 11.88 -2.47
N GLY A 96 7.26 12.11 -1.25
CA GLY A 96 6.61 13.04 -0.32
C GLY A 96 6.58 14.48 -0.83
N LEU A 97 7.69 14.97 -1.37
CA LEU A 97 7.78 16.30 -1.99
C LEU A 97 6.90 16.40 -3.25
N LEU A 98 6.87 15.37 -4.06
CA LEU A 98 6.03 15.29 -5.26
C LEU A 98 4.54 15.26 -4.89
N GLY A 99 4.17 14.52 -3.86
CA GLY A 99 2.81 14.50 -3.31
C GLY A 99 2.38 15.89 -2.81
N LEU A 100 3.27 16.60 -2.10
CA LEU A 100 3.04 17.98 -1.68
C LEU A 100 2.86 18.93 -2.87
N ALA A 101 3.73 18.81 -3.87
CA ALA A 101 3.70 19.68 -5.04
C ALA A 101 2.44 19.45 -5.89
N ILE A 102 2.09 18.21 -6.17
CA ILE A 102 0.98 17.85 -7.05
C ILE A 102 -0.35 17.92 -6.31
N PHE A 103 -0.52 17.16 -5.24
CA PHE A 103 -1.85 17.02 -4.63
C PHE A 103 -2.25 18.24 -3.82
N ILE A 104 -1.31 18.86 -3.11
CA ILE A 104 -1.62 20.02 -2.27
C ILE A 104 -1.52 21.33 -3.05
N ASN A 105 -0.42 21.57 -3.74
CA ASN A 105 -0.19 22.87 -4.39
C ASN A 105 -0.92 22.98 -5.75
N LEU A 106 -0.90 21.92 -6.58
CA LEU A 106 -1.52 21.96 -7.91
C LEU A 106 -3.02 21.67 -7.84
N PHE A 107 -3.43 20.60 -7.12
CA PHE A 107 -4.84 20.21 -7.01
C PHE A 107 -5.57 20.88 -5.84
N GLY A 108 -4.89 21.62 -4.98
CA GLY A 108 -5.49 22.33 -3.85
C GLY A 108 -6.11 21.43 -2.78
N MET A 109 -5.63 20.17 -2.67
CA MET A 109 -6.16 19.21 -1.71
C MET A 109 -5.75 19.57 -0.26
N PRO A 110 -6.59 19.27 0.75
CA PRO A 110 -6.25 19.58 2.13
C PRO A 110 -5.05 18.76 2.63
N ARG A 111 -4.12 19.43 3.31
CA ARG A 111 -2.86 18.85 3.80
C ARG A 111 -3.05 17.66 4.74
N SER A 112 -4.08 17.70 5.58
CA SER A 112 -4.39 16.65 6.58
C SER A 112 -5.38 15.62 6.06
N SER A 113 -5.28 15.25 4.78
CA SER A 113 -6.19 14.30 4.15
C SER A 113 -5.57 12.92 4.02
N ALA A 114 -6.29 11.89 4.49
CA ALA A 114 -5.94 10.49 4.24
C ALA A 114 -5.84 10.16 2.74
N LEU A 115 -6.59 10.88 1.90
CA LEU A 115 -6.55 10.75 0.45
C LEU A 115 -5.19 11.18 -0.11
N VAL A 116 -4.68 12.35 0.30
CA VAL A 116 -3.35 12.84 -0.14
C VAL A 116 -2.24 11.91 0.31
N GLY A 117 -2.27 11.48 1.58
CA GLY A 117 -1.31 10.50 2.11
C GLY A 117 -1.37 9.19 1.34
N GLY A 118 -2.58 8.66 1.09
CA GLY A 118 -2.80 7.42 0.36
C GLY A 118 -2.33 7.48 -1.10
N LEU A 119 -2.63 8.57 -1.81
CA LEU A 119 -2.17 8.76 -3.19
C LEU A 119 -0.64 8.90 -3.26
N THR A 120 -0.03 9.59 -2.30
CA THR A 120 1.43 9.71 -2.23
C THR A 120 2.09 8.35 -1.97
N LEU A 121 1.54 7.56 -1.05
CA LEU A 121 1.99 6.18 -0.82
C LEU A 121 1.76 5.29 -2.04
N ALA A 122 0.63 5.47 -2.75
CA ALA A 122 0.36 4.74 -3.99
C ALA A 122 1.44 4.99 -5.04
N LEU A 123 1.83 6.25 -5.27
CA LEU A 123 2.91 6.59 -6.21
C LEU A 123 4.25 5.91 -5.84
N MET A 124 4.56 5.87 -4.53
CA MET A 124 5.79 5.26 -4.04
C MET A 124 5.79 3.73 -4.18
N THR A 125 4.65 3.08 -3.93
CA THR A 125 4.55 1.61 -3.94
C THR A 125 4.28 1.03 -5.33
N LEU A 126 3.74 1.82 -6.25
CA LEU A 126 3.35 1.38 -7.60
C LEU A 126 4.51 0.71 -8.37
N PRO A 127 5.73 1.27 -8.46
CA PRO A 127 6.83 0.62 -9.17
C PRO A 127 7.20 -0.75 -8.58
N ILE A 128 7.17 -0.87 -7.25
CA ILE A 128 7.48 -2.11 -6.53
C ILE A 128 6.44 -3.19 -6.86
N ILE A 129 5.15 -2.82 -6.86
CA ILE A 129 4.05 -3.72 -7.23
C ILE A 129 4.20 -4.20 -8.68
N VAL A 130 4.58 -3.31 -9.61
CA VAL A 130 4.79 -3.69 -11.01
C VAL A 130 5.92 -4.71 -11.13
N VAL A 131 7.07 -4.45 -10.51
CA VAL A 131 8.25 -5.33 -10.59
C VAL A 131 7.97 -6.69 -9.97
N SER A 132 7.38 -6.74 -8.76
CA SER A 132 7.06 -7.99 -8.08
C SER A 132 5.99 -8.79 -8.81
N SER A 133 4.95 -8.13 -9.33
CA SER A 133 3.89 -8.78 -10.11
C SER A 133 4.43 -9.37 -11.43
N ARG A 134 5.35 -8.67 -12.11
CA ARG A 134 6.03 -9.21 -13.30
C ARG A 134 6.85 -10.45 -12.98
N ALA A 135 7.58 -10.44 -11.87
CA ALA A 135 8.33 -11.61 -11.42
C ALA A 135 7.41 -12.82 -11.15
N ALA A 136 6.26 -12.57 -10.52
CA ALA A 136 5.25 -13.61 -10.30
C ALA A 136 4.65 -14.15 -11.60
N LEU A 137 4.35 -13.28 -12.58
CA LEU A 137 3.85 -13.71 -13.90
C LEU A 137 4.88 -14.53 -14.67
N ARG A 138 6.17 -14.18 -14.59
CA ARG A 138 7.28 -14.92 -15.21
C ARG A 138 7.48 -16.30 -14.60
N SER A 139 7.14 -16.51 -13.34
CA SER A 139 7.26 -17.80 -12.67
C SER A 139 6.29 -18.86 -13.20
N VAL A 140 5.21 -18.45 -13.90
CA VAL A 140 4.25 -19.37 -14.51
C VAL A 140 4.90 -20.06 -15.72
N PRO A 141 4.94 -21.41 -15.78
CA PRO A 141 5.56 -22.15 -16.86
C PRO A 141 4.97 -21.83 -18.24
N ALA A 142 5.83 -21.70 -19.25
CA ALA A 142 5.41 -21.43 -20.63
C ALA A 142 4.49 -22.53 -21.21
N SER A 143 4.61 -23.77 -20.73
CA SER A 143 3.75 -24.89 -21.11
C SER A 143 2.26 -24.63 -20.84
N ILE A 144 1.93 -23.90 -19.80
CA ILE A 144 0.54 -23.51 -19.48
C ILE A 144 -0.01 -22.60 -20.59
N ARG A 145 0.77 -21.63 -21.04
CA ARG A 145 0.37 -20.73 -22.14
C ARG A 145 0.22 -21.50 -23.45
N GLN A 146 1.18 -22.38 -23.75
CA GLN A 146 1.15 -23.22 -24.97
C GLN A 146 -0.04 -24.17 -24.96
N ALA A 147 -0.37 -24.80 -23.84
CA ALA A 147 -1.53 -25.66 -23.71
C ALA A 147 -2.84 -24.90 -23.98
N GLY A 148 -2.98 -23.68 -23.42
CA GLY A 148 -4.14 -22.85 -23.69
C GLY A 148 -4.29 -22.49 -25.17
N TYR A 149 -3.19 -22.12 -25.83
CA TYR A 149 -3.21 -21.85 -27.28
C TYR A 149 -3.51 -23.10 -28.09
N GLY A 150 -3.00 -24.28 -27.68
CA GLY A 150 -3.31 -25.57 -28.32
C GLY A 150 -4.78 -25.95 -28.22
N LEU A 151 -5.50 -25.46 -27.23
CA LEU A 151 -6.97 -25.61 -27.10
C LEU A 151 -7.77 -24.55 -27.89
N GLY A 152 -7.08 -23.66 -28.62
CA GLY A 152 -7.72 -22.59 -29.39
C GLY A 152 -8.17 -21.37 -28.59
N LEU A 153 -7.69 -21.22 -27.32
CA LEU A 153 -8.00 -20.06 -26.52
C LEU A 153 -7.29 -18.81 -27.04
N THR A 154 -7.95 -17.66 -26.94
CA THR A 154 -7.35 -16.37 -27.23
C THR A 154 -6.33 -15.99 -26.15
N LYS A 155 -5.39 -15.10 -26.48
CA LYS A 155 -4.37 -14.60 -25.55
C LYS A 155 -4.98 -14.06 -24.24
N VAL A 156 -6.05 -13.30 -24.36
CA VAL A 156 -6.77 -12.73 -23.20
C VAL A 156 -7.36 -13.83 -22.31
N GLN A 157 -7.94 -14.88 -22.90
CA GLN A 157 -8.49 -16.01 -22.14
C GLN A 157 -7.39 -16.80 -21.43
N VAL A 158 -6.28 -17.09 -22.10
CA VAL A 158 -5.13 -17.78 -21.50
C VAL A 158 -4.60 -16.97 -20.30
N VAL A 159 -4.42 -15.67 -20.45
CA VAL A 159 -3.90 -14.81 -19.40
C VAL A 159 -4.88 -14.74 -18.23
N ARG A 160 -6.15 -14.44 -18.50
CA ARG A 160 -7.15 -14.25 -17.45
C ARG A 160 -7.48 -15.53 -16.68
N ASP A 161 -7.64 -16.66 -17.40
CA ASP A 161 -8.21 -17.86 -16.83
C ASP A 161 -7.14 -18.86 -16.35
N HIS A 162 -5.87 -18.69 -16.79
CA HIS A 162 -4.79 -19.61 -16.45
C HIS A 162 -3.58 -18.90 -15.81
N VAL A 163 -3.05 -17.85 -16.46
CA VAL A 163 -1.79 -17.22 -16.00
C VAL A 163 -2.01 -16.41 -14.73
N ILE A 164 -3.00 -15.51 -14.71
CA ILE A 164 -3.27 -14.67 -13.54
C ILE A 164 -3.61 -15.49 -12.30
N PRO A 165 -4.52 -16.49 -12.35
CA PRO A 165 -4.83 -17.30 -11.17
C PRO A 165 -3.62 -18.05 -10.61
N LEU A 166 -2.73 -18.55 -11.48
CA LEU A 166 -1.51 -19.23 -11.05
C LEU A 166 -0.45 -18.29 -10.51
N ALA A 167 -0.36 -17.07 -11.05
CA ALA A 167 0.56 -16.04 -10.56
C ALA A 167 0.05 -15.34 -9.29
N PHE A 168 -1.25 -15.41 -9.02
CA PHE A 168 -1.89 -14.64 -7.94
C PHE A 168 -1.26 -14.83 -6.56
N PRO A 169 -0.91 -16.05 -6.10
CA PRO A 169 -0.20 -16.20 -4.83
C PRO A 169 1.13 -15.44 -4.78
N GLY A 170 1.89 -15.45 -5.90
CA GLY A 170 3.14 -14.70 -6.01
C GLY A 170 2.95 -13.18 -6.11
N ILE A 171 1.83 -12.72 -6.66
CA ILE A 171 1.50 -11.28 -6.70
C ILE A 171 1.13 -10.76 -5.31
N MET A 172 0.53 -11.61 -4.48
CA MET A 172 0.07 -11.26 -3.12
C MET A 172 1.17 -11.37 -2.04
N THR A 173 2.34 -11.88 -2.40
CA THR A 173 3.50 -12.03 -1.50
C THR A 173 4.49 -10.90 -1.68
#